data_e2ad642886f22f6eb1325be336f73dc6
#
_entry.id   e2ad642886f22f6eb1325be336f73dc6
#
_cell.length_a   1.000
_cell.length_b   1.000
_cell.length_c   1.000
_cell.angle_alpha   90.00
_cell.angle_beta   90.00
_cell.angle_gamma   90.00
#
_symmetry.space_group_name_H-M   'P 1'
#
loop_
_entity.id
_entity.type
_entity.pdbx_description
1 polymer ?
#
loop_
_entity_poly.entity_id
_entity_poly.type
_entity_poly.pdbx_seq_one_letter_code
_entity_poly.pdbx_strand_id
1 'polypeptide(L)'
;MDAPAHEHALTSIGILGGTGDLGHGLAIRLCARGHDVIIGSRSPERGAEVARRLGLHNARGASNLQAAHDAEIVVVACPFEGHAALIEELAGVLAGKLVIDATVPLGPGFRYVPPPAGSAAAETQALVPSARVVAAFHTLSARLLADLARPLDQDVLVCGDDAEARARAIDLANSIGARGVDAGGLAFAATVEALACLVISLNVRYRRRNLGIRIAHLPPDARPR
;
A
#
# COMPACT_ATOMS: atom_id res chain seq x y z
N MET A 1 -18.82 -13.16 21.92
CA MET A 1 -19.51 -13.39 20.62
C MET A 1 -18.55 -12.88 19.56
N ASP A 2 -17.82 -13.81 18.96
CA ASP A 2 -16.90 -13.49 17.86
C ASP A 2 -17.71 -13.05 16.65
N ALA A 3 -17.42 -11.87 16.12
CA ALA A 3 -17.99 -11.42 14.86
C ALA A 3 -17.60 -12.43 13.77
N PRO A 4 -18.51 -12.77 12.82
CA PRO A 4 -18.17 -13.69 11.75
C PRO A 4 -16.95 -13.14 11.00
N ALA A 5 -15.92 -13.97 10.89
CA ALA A 5 -14.78 -13.70 10.03
C ALA A 5 -15.33 -13.52 8.61
N HIS A 6 -15.31 -12.30 8.08
CA HIS A 6 -15.56 -12.08 6.68
C HIS A 6 -14.50 -12.89 5.93
N GLU A 7 -14.95 -13.91 5.19
CA GLU A 7 -14.12 -14.69 4.29
C GLU A 7 -13.64 -13.72 3.18
N HIS A 8 -12.47 -13.12 3.39
CA HIS A 8 -11.84 -12.30 2.35
C HIS A 8 -11.35 -13.23 1.25
N ALA A 9 -11.73 -12.95 0.01
CA ALA A 9 -11.25 -13.71 -1.13
C ALA A 9 -9.71 -13.67 -1.18
N LEU A 10 -9.08 -14.85 -1.26
CA LEU A 10 -7.63 -14.94 -1.42
C LEU A 10 -7.24 -14.39 -2.79
N THR A 11 -6.20 -13.56 -2.82
CA THR A 11 -5.80 -12.79 -4.00
C THR A 11 -4.29 -12.83 -4.15
N SER A 12 -3.79 -12.85 -5.37
CA SER A 12 -2.36 -12.66 -5.65
C SER A 12 -2.00 -11.17 -5.66
N ILE A 13 -0.99 -10.80 -4.85
CA ILE A 13 -0.61 -9.40 -4.62
C ILE A 13 0.87 -9.22 -4.96
N GLY A 14 1.15 -8.38 -5.96
CA GLY A 14 2.50 -7.96 -6.29
C GLY A 14 2.88 -6.68 -5.55
N ILE A 15 3.97 -6.70 -4.80
CA ILE A 15 4.46 -5.52 -4.08
C ILE A 15 5.71 -5.02 -4.78
N LEU A 16 5.58 -3.93 -5.56
CA LEU A 16 6.70 -3.29 -6.25
C LEU A 16 7.54 -2.49 -5.25
N GLY A 17 8.85 -2.73 -5.25
CA GLY A 17 9.71 -2.20 -4.19
C GLY A 17 9.49 -2.92 -2.84
N GLY A 18 8.96 -4.14 -2.87
CA GLY A 18 8.60 -4.93 -1.68
C GLY A 18 9.75 -5.29 -0.73
N THR A 19 10.98 -4.96 -1.09
CA THR A 19 12.17 -5.12 -0.23
C THR A 19 12.40 -3.95 0.73
N GLY A 20 11.61 -2.87 0.65
CA GLY A 20 11.60 -1.75 1.59
C GLY A 20 10.78 -2.05 2.84
N ASP A 21 10.88 -1.19 3.87
CA ASP A 21 10.24 -1.43 5.18
C ASP A 21 8.71 -1.58 5.08
N LEU A 22 8.03 -0.72 4.31
CA LEU A 22 6.58 -0.78 4.11
C LEU A 22 6.18 -2.05 3.36
N GLY A 23 6.83 -2.32 2.22
CA GLY A 23 6.56 -3.49 1.39
C GLY A 23 6.80 -4.80 2.14
N HIS A 24 7.88 -4.87 2.92
CA HIS A 24 8.18 -6.01 3.77
C HIS A 24 7.10 -6.24 4.85
N GLY A 25 6.69 -5.17 5.54
CA GLY A 25 5.65 -5.26 6.55
C GLY A 25 4.29 -5.67 5.97
N LEU A 26 3.91 -5.13 4.80
CA LEU A 26 2.71 -5.54 4.08
C LEU A 26 2.78 -7.01 3.68
N ALA A 27 3.91 -7.48 3.14
CA ALA A 27 4.11 -8.88 2.76
C ALA A 27 3.86 -9.83 3.94
N ILE A 28 4.42 -9.52 5.12
CA ILE A 28 4.22 -10.32 6.34
C ILE A 28 2.74 -10.43 6.69
N ARG A 29 2.02 -9.30 6.75
CA ARG A 29 0.61 -9.27 7.14
C ARG A 29 -0.30 -9.95 6.13
N LEU A 30 -0.09 -9.69 4.84
CA LEU A 30 -0.87 -10.28 3.76
C LEU A 30 -0.69 -11.79 3.70
N CYS A 31 0.55 -12.29 3.78
CA CYS A 31 0.82 -13.71 3.85
C CYS A 31 0.20 -14.38 5.08
N ALA A 32 0.25 -13.71 6.24
CA ALA A 32 -0.38 -14.24 7.47
C ALA A 32 -1.91 -14.33 7.36
N ARG A 33 -2.52 -13.67 6.38
CA ARG A 33 -3.95 -13.75 6.06
C ARG A 33 -4.27 -14.67 4.89
N GLY A 34 -3.24 -15.39 4.37
CA GLY A 34 -3.40 -16.39 3.33
C GLY A 34 -3.29 -15.85 1.89
N HIS A 35 -3.06 -14.56 1.68
CA HIS A 35 -2.84 -14.02 0.34
C HIS A 35 -1.51 -14.51 -0.24
N ASP A 36 -1.48 -14.75 -1.57
CA ASP A 36 -0.24 -15.04 -2.29
C ASP A 36 0.51 -13.75 -2.57
N VAL A 37 1.73 -13.60 -2.06
CA VAL A 37 2.50 -12.36 -2.18
C VAL A 37 3.72 -12.54 -3.06
N ILE A 38 3.88 -11.63 -4.03
CA ILE A 38 5.04 -11.58 -4.91
C ILE A 38 5.85 -10.33 -4.58
N ILE A 39 7.02 -10.54 -4.01
CA ILE A 39 7.92 -9.46 -3.60
C ILE A 39 8.73 -9.01 -4.81
N GLY A 40 8.29 -7.91 -5.42
CA GLY A 40 8.95 -7.28 -6.55
C GLY A 40 10.18 -6.49 -6.12
N SER A 41 11.25 -6.60 -6.89
CA SER A 41 12.50 -5.87 -6.70
C SER A 41 13.16 -5.55 -8.03
N ARG A 42 14.03 -4.53 -8.08
CA ARG A 42 14.92 -4.28 -9.22
C ARG A 42 15.90 -5.43 -9.46
N SER A 43 16.31 -6.12 -8.40
CA SER A 43 17.06 -7.40 -8.46
C SER A 43 16.14 -8.54 -8.05
N PRO A 44 15.82 -9.49 -8.95
CA PRO A 44 15.03 -10.67 -8.63
C PRO A 44 15.62 -11.49 -7.48
N GLU A 45 16.96 -11.57 -7.40
CA GLU A 45 17.69 -12.30 -6.36
C GLU A 45 17.42 -11.71 -4.98
N ARG A 46 17.40 -10.37 -4.88
CA ARG A 46 17.05 -9.67 -3.64
C ARG A 46 15.60 -9.90 -3.25
N GLY A 47 14.67 -9.90 -4.21
CA GLY A 47 13.27 -10.26 -3.98
C GLY A 47 13.15 -11.68 -3.42
N ALA A 48 13.84 -12.64 -4.04
CA ALA A 48 13.86 -14.03 -3.61
C ALA A 48 14.52 -14.23 -2.23
N GLU A 49 15.57 -13.47 -1.92
CA GLU A 49 16.20 -13.49 -0.60
C GLU A 49 15.24 -13.00 0.48
N VAL A 50 14.54 -11.89 0.25
CA VAL A 50 13.56 -11.35 1.20
C VAL A 50 12.42 -12.36 1.40
N ALA A 51 11.86 -12.94 0.34
CA ALA A 51 10.83 -13.96 0.44
C ALA A 51 11.27 -15.18 1.26
N ARG A 52 12.48 -15.67 1.04
CA ARG A 52 13.06 -16.77 1.86
C ARG A 52 13.21 -16.40 3.34
N ARG A 53 13.63 -15.16 3.64
CA ARG A 53 13.78 -14.69 5.03
C ARG A 53 12.44 -14.59 5.76
N LEU A 54 11.35 -14.31 5.04
CA LEU A 54 10.01 -14.34 5.63
C LEU A 54 9.60 -15.74 6.08
N GLY A 55 10.11 -16.79 5.43
CA GLY A 55 9.79 -18.19 5.77
C GLY A 55 8.33 -18.56 5.55
N LEU A 56 7.60 -17.78 4.73
CA LEU A 56 6.18 -17.97 4.47
C LEU A 56 5.99 -18.71 3.14
N HIS A 57 5.21 -19.78 3.15
CA HIS A 57 5.00 -20.66 1.98
C HIS A 57 4.25 -19.97 0.81
N ASN A 58 3.49 -18.92 1.10
CA ASN A 58 2.74 -18.11 0.15
C ASN A 58 3.44 -16.78 -0.22
N ALA A 59 4.76 -16.69 0.04
CA ALA A 59 5.59 -15.58 -0.41
C ALA A 59 6.64 -16.05 -1.42
N ARG A 60 6.76 -15.35 -2.54
CA ARG A 60 7.84 -15.53 -3.50
C ARG A 60 8.44 -14.20 -3.93
N GLY A 61 9.71 -14.21 -4.33
CA GLY A 61 10.35 -13.02 -4.89
C GLY A 61 10.43 -13.08 -6.41
N ALA A 62 10.43 -11.89 -7.05
CA ALA A 62 10.54 -11.73 -8.50
C ALA A 62 11.13 -10.36 -8.88
N SER A 63 11.32 -10.11 -10.17
CA SER A 63 11.47 -8.74 -10.67
C SER A 63 10.18 -7.95 -10.47
N ASN A 64 10.26 -6.61 -10.48
CA ASN A 64 9.05 -5.77 -10.43
C ASN A 64 8.11 -6.08 -11.61
N LEU A 65 8.66 -6.28 -12.81
CA LEU A 65 7.87 -6.64 -13.99
C LEU A 65 7.12 -7.95 -13.80
N GLN A 66 7.80 -9.01 -13.33
CA GLN A 66 7.16 -10.30 -13.12
C GLN A 66 6.13 -10.23 -11.97
N ALA A 67 6.42 -9.48 -10.90
CA ALA A 67 5.47 -9.29 -9.80
C ALA A 67 4.21 -8.53 -10.26
N ALA A 68 4.36 -7.49 -11.08
CA ALA A 68 3.23 -6.76 -11.66
C ALA A 68 2.43 -7.61 -12.66
N HIS A 69 3.11 -8.45 -13.46
CA HIS A 69 2.45 -9.30 -14.45
C HIS A 69 1.59 -10.38 -13.79
N ASP A 70 2.13 -11.10 -12.82
CA ASP A 70 1.51 -12.30 -12.22
C ASP A 70 0.45 -11.96 -11.16
N ALA A 71 0.47 -10.75 -10.62
CA ALA A 71 -0.45 -10.34 -9.56
C ALA A 71 -1.79 -9.85 -10.12
N GLU A 72 -2.85 -10.08 -9.36
CA GLU A 72 -4.19 -9.50 -9.57
C GLU A 72 -4.26 -8.05 -9.05
N ILE A 73 -3.66 -7.82 -7.88
CA ILE A 73 -3.54 -6.48 -7.27
C ILE A 73 -2.06 -6.12 -7.20
N VAL A 74 -1.73 -4.90 -7.62
CA VAL A 74 -0.36 -4.39 -7.54
C VAL A 74 -0.28 -3.27 -6.51
N VAL A 75 0.62 -3.42 -5.54
CA VAL A 75 0.94 -2.38 -4.54
C VAL A 75 2.27 -1.74 -4.92
N VAL A 76 2.29 -0.42 -5.12
CA VAL A 76 3.50 0.35 -5.36
C VAL A 76 4.01 0.89 -4.03
N ALA A 77 5.17 0.37 -3.58
CA ALA A 77 5.81 0.73 -2.32
C ALA A 77 7.30 1.09 -2.52
N CYS A 78 7.61 1.74 -3.64
CA CYS A 78 8.96 2.18 -3.95
C CYS A 78 9.24 3.59 -3.41
N PRO A 79 10.51 3.99 -3.28
CA PRO A 79 10.86 5.39 -3.07
C PRO A 79 10.37 6.28 -4.21
N PHE A 80 9.88 7.48 -3.89
CA PHE A 80 9.31 8.39 -4.89
C PHE A 80 10.31 8.78 -6.00
N GLU A 81 11.59 8.86 -5.69
CA GLU A 81 12.66 9.22 -6.63
C GLU A 81 12.74 8.29 -7.87
N GLY A 82 12.27 7.04 -7.77
CA GLY A 82 12.22 6.11 -8.90
C GLY A 82 10.81 5.74 -9.34
N HIS A 83 9.79 6.43 -8.83
CA HIS A 83 8.39 6.09 -9.01
C HIS A 83 7.94 6.21 -10.46
N ALA A 84 8.04 7.38 -11.08
CA ALA A 84 7.57 7.60 -12.45
C ALA A 84 8.23 6.64 -13.45
N ALA A 85 9.56 6.48 -13.38
CA ALA A 85 10.29 5.57 -14.26
C ALA A 85 9.83 4.11 -14.09
N LEU A 86 9.56 3.67 -12.86
CA LEU A 86 9.04 2.33 -12.61
C LEU A 86 7.63 2.15 -13.21
N ILE A 87 6.75 3.13 -13.04
CA ILE A 87 5.38 3.07 -13.56
C ILE A 87 5.37 3.09 -15.08
N GLU A 88 6.20 3.93 -15.72
CA GLU A 88 6.37 3.96 -17.19
C GLU A 88 6.85 2.61 -17.74
N GLU A 89 7.88 2.02 -17.11
CA GLU A 89 8.40 0.69 -17.49
C GLU A 89 7.31 -0.39 -17.43
N LEU A 90 6.41 -0.30 -16.43
CA LEU A 90 5.40 -1.32 -16.17
C LEU A 90 4.02 -1.01 -16.78
N ALA A 91 3.85 0.11 -17.48
CA ALA A 91 2.55 0.59 -17.94
C ALA A 91 1.74 -0.48 -18.70
N GLY A 92 2.39 -1.27 -19.54
CA GLY A 92 1.74 -2.32 -20.33
C GLY A 92 1.15 -3.45 -19.47
N VAL A 93 1.80 -3.81 -18.37
CA VAL A 93 1.34 -4.90 -17.47
C VAL A 93 0.42 -4.40 -16.35
N LEU A 94 0.42 -3.10 -16.08
CA LEU A 94 -0.47 -2.45 -15.11
C LEU A 94 -1.85 -2.12 -15.72
N ALA A 95 -1.95 -2.09 -17.03
CA ALA A 95 -3.19 -1.77 -17.75
C ALA A 95 -4.35 -2.67 -17.29
N GLY A 96 -5.48 -2.07 -16.90
CA GLY A 96 -6.69 -2.75 -16.44
C GLY A 96 -6.62 -3.31 -15.01
N LYS A 97 -5.46 -3.27 -14.35
CA LYS A 97 -5.31 -3.80 -12.98
C LYS A 97 -5.72 -2.80 -11.91
N LEU A 98 -6.03 -3.32 -10.74
CA LEU A 98 -6.07 -2.52 -9.51
C LEU A 98 -4.62 -2.23 -9.08
N VAL A 99 -4.26 -0.94 -9.08
CA VAL A 99 -2.95 -0.46 -8.62
C VAL A 99 -3.17 0.36 -7.35
N ILE A 100 -2.62 -0.11 -6.24
CA ILE A 100 -2.64 0.61 -4.96
C ILE A 100 -1.31 1.33 -4.81
N ASP A 101 -1.31 2.64 -4.94
CA ASP A 101 -0.11 3.44 -4.77
C ASP A 101 0.05 3.87 -3.30
N ALA A 102 1.13 3.43 -2.67
CA ALA A 102 1.50 3.75 -1.29
C ALA A 102 2.75 4.65 -1.24
N THR A 103 3.16 5.20 -2.38
CA THR A 103 4.33 6.05 -2.49
C THR A 103 4.09 7.41 -1.84
N VAL A 104 5.09 7.91 -1.12
CA VAL A 104 5.05 9.22 -0.47
C VAL A 104 6.11 10.12 -1.08
N PRO A 105 5.74 11.25 -1.73
CA PRO A 105 6.67 12.28 -2.20
C PRO A 105 7.31 13.05 -1.03
N LEU A 106 8.23 12.38 -0.34
CA LEU A 106 8.89 12.90 0.87
C LEU A 106 10.16 13.66 0.50
N GLY A 107 10.14 14.97 0.73
CA GLY A 107 11.30 15.85 0.54
C GLY A 107 12.08 16.13 1.82
N PRO A 108 13.11 17.00 1.72
CA PRO A 108 13.95 17.39 2.87
C PRO A 108 13.11 17.95 4.02
N GLY A 109 13.48 17.59 5.25
CA GLY A 109 12.77 18.03 6.45
C GLY A 109 11.36 17.46 6.59
N PHE A 110 11.10 16.30 5.99
CA PHE A 110 9.79 15.63 5.98
C PHE A 110 8.68 16.44 5.29
N ARG A 111 9.03 17.30 4.36
CA ARG A 111 8.07 18.12 3.61
C ARG A 111 7.46 17.29 2.49
N TYR A 112 6.18 17.50 2.24
CA TYR A 112 5.51 16.98 1.06
C TYR A 112 5.96 17.76 -0.17
N VAL A 113 6.49 17.08 -1.19
CA VAL A 113 6.95 17.68 -2.45
C VAL A 113 6.29 16.91 -3.60
N PRO A 114 5.04 17.28 -3.97
CA PRO A 114 4.29 16.54 -4.98
C PRO A 114 4.90 16.67 -6.37
N PRO A 115 4.68 15.66 -7.24
CA PRO A 115 4.93 15.78 -8.66
C PRO A 115 3.99 16.79 -9.33
N PRO A 116 4.23 17.17 -10.60
CA PRO A 116 3.33 18.06 -11.35
C PRO A 116 1.89 17.56 -11.45
N ALA A 117 1.65 16.26 -11.38
CA ALA A 117 0.32 15.65 -11.33
C ALA A 117 -0.42 15.88 -10.00
N GLY A 118 0.24 16.47 -8.99
CA GLY A 118 -0.33 16.79 -7.68
C GLY A 118 -0.13 15.72 -6.61
N SER A 119 -0.01 14.45 -6.97
CA SER A 119 0.25 13.32 -6.07
C SER A 119 0.92 12.17 -6.81
N ALA A 120 1.59 11.26 -6.10
CA ALA A 120 2.17 10.06 -6.70
C ALA A 120 1.08 9.17 -7.34
N ALA A 121 -0.03 8.99 -6.67
CA ALA A 121 -1.14 8.21 -7.22
C ALA A 121 -1.77 8.86 -8.45
N ALA A 122 -1.88 10.19 -8.50
CA ALA A 122 -2.33 10.90 -9.70
C ALA A 122 -1.33 10.79 -10.85
N GLU A 123 -0.02 10.78 -10.55
CA GLU A 123 1.03 10.52 -11.55
C GLU A 123 0.92 9.10 -12.10
N THR A 124 0.73 8.09 -11.26
CA THR A 124 0.46 6.72 -11.70
C THR A 124 -0.77 6.64 -12.60
N GLN A 125 -1.89 7.31 -12.24
CA GLN A 125 -3.09 7.32 -13.06
C GLN A 125 -2.88 8.02 -14.41
N ALA A 126 -2.09 9.08 -14.44
CA ALA A 126 -1.76 9.78 -15.68
C ALA A 126 -0.88 8.94 -16.60
N LEU A 127 0.10 8.22 -16.05
CA LEU A 127 1.02 7.35 -16.79
C LEU A 127 0.35 6.05 -17.28
N VAL A 128 -0.66 5.55 -16.54
CA VAL A 128 -1.41 4.34 -16.91
C VAL A 128 -2.93 4.63 -16.84
N PRO A 129 -3.49 5.33 -17.83
CA PRO A 129 -4.90 5.76 -17.79
C PRO A 129 -5.91 4.62 -17.70
N SER A 130 -5.55 3.43 -18.17
CA SER A 130 -6.39 2.24 -18.12
C SER A 130 -6.29 1.46 -16.80
N ALA A 131 -5.36 1.77 -15.91
CA ALA A 131 -5.32 1.18 -14.58
C ALA A 131 -6.41 1.79 -13.68
N ARG A 132 -6.85 1.03 -12.68
CA ARG A 132 -7.72 1.52 -11.60
C ARG A 132 -6.85 1.88 -10.41
N VAL A 133 -6.44 3.16 -10.33
CA VAL A 133 -5.49 3.60 -9.31
C VAL A 133 -6.19 4.03 -8.02
N VAL A 134 -5.64 3.57 -6.91
CA VAL A 134 -6.07 3.89 -5.55
C VAL A 134 -4.86 4.30 -4.71
N ALA A 135 -4.95 5.40 -4.00
CA ALA A 135 -3.98 5.83 -3.00
C ALA A 135 -4.33 5.21 -1.65
N ALA A 136 -3.45 4.41 -1.04
CA ALA A 136 -3.68 3.79 0.27
C ALA A 136 -2.37 3.35 0.97
N PHE A 137 -2.46 2.97 2.25
CA PHE A 137 -1.37 2.46 3.10
C PHE A 137 -0.29 3.44 3.53
N HIS A 138 -0.34 4.71 3.15
CA HIS A 138 0.70 5.72 3.39
C HIS A 138 0.98 5.97 4.87
N THR A 139 -0.05 5.92 5.71
CA THR A 139 0.02 6.29 7.14
C THR A 139 0.26 5.12 8.08
N LEU A 140 0.37 3.90 7.56
CA LEU A 140 0.64 2.72 8.36
C LEU A 140 2.10 2.67 8.84
N SER A 141 2.28 2.26 10.08
CA SER A 141 3.61 1.98 10.60
C SER A 141 4.17 0.68 10.05
N ALA A 142 5.22 0.74 9.22
CA ALA A 142 5.93 -0.42 8.72
C ALA A 142 6.39 -1.38 9.85
N ARG A 143 6.76 -0.82 11.01
CA ARG A 143 7.15 -1.61 12.18
C ARG A 143 5.98 -2.39 12.78
N LEU A 144 4.78 -1.78 12.86
CA LEU A 144 3.60 -2.51 13.34
C LEU A 144 3.11 -3.54 12.33
N LEU A 145 3.25 -3.25 11.04
CA LEU A 145 2.94 -4.22 9.99
C LEU A 145 3.80 -5.49 10.13
N ALA A 146 5.08 -5.36 10.44
CA ALA A 146 5.99 -6.49 10.61
C ALA A 146 5.77 -7.27 11.93
N ASP A 147 5.06 -6.71 12.92
CA ASP A 147 4.85 -7.31 14.24
C ASP A 147 3.45 -7.93 14.34
N LEU A 148 3.33 -9.21 13.98
CA LEU A 148 2.04 -9.93 13.99
C LEU A 148 1.43 -10.09 15.40
N ALA A 149 2.23 -9.98 16.46
CA ALA A 149 1.74 -10.06 17.83
C ALA A 149 0.95 -8.81 18.28
N ARG A 150 1.06 -7.71 17.52
CA ARG A 150 0.41 -6.44 17.84
C ARG A 150 -0.72 -6.13 16.85
N PRO A 151 -1.89 -5.68 17.36
CA PRO A 151 -2.96 -5.23 16.49
C PRO A 151 -2.55 -3.96 15.71
N LEU A 152 -3.12 -3.79 14.52
CA LEU A 152 -3.04 -2.54 13.76
C LEU A 152 -4.20 -1.64 14.21
N ASP A 153 -3.96 -0.78 15.20
CA ASP A 153 -4.93 0.23 15.65
C ASP A 153 -4.77 1.53 14.86
N GLN A 154 -4.80 1.41 13.53
CA GLN A 154 -4.59 2.49 12.58
C GLN A 154 -5.57 2.39 11.43
N ASP A 155 -5.92 3.55 10.85
CA ASP A 155 -6.76 3.64 9.67
C ASP A 155 -5.94 3.70 8.40
N VAL A 156 -6.43 3.05 7.37
CA VAL A 156 -5.98 3.18 5.99
C VAL A 156 -6.97 4.07 5.25
N LEU A 157 -6.60 5.31 4.99
CA LEU A 157 -7.39 6.22 4.17
C LEU A 157 -7.22 5.82 2.71
N VAL A 158 -8.33 5.55 2.02
CA VAL A 158 -8.36 5.01 0.66
C VAL A 158 -9.00 6.03 -0.28
N CYS A 159 -8.24 6.49 -1.27
CA CYS A 159 -8.70 7.46 -2.28
C CYS A 159 -8.57 6.86 -3.68
N GLY A 160 -9.56 7.06 -4.54
CA GLY A 160 -9.52 6.60 -5.93
C GLY A 160 -10.83 6.95 -6.64
N ASP A 161 -10.84 7.07 -7.95
CA ASP A 161 -12.05 7.46 -8.68
C ASP A 161 -12.96 6.27 -8.96
N ASP A 162 -12.41 5.06 -9.10
CA ASP A 162 -13.17 3.83 -9.27
C ASP A 162 -13.66 3.31 -7.90
N ALA A 163 -14.99 3.22 -7.72
CA ALA A 163 -15.60 2.83 -6.45
C ALA A 163 -15.34 1.34 -6.10
N GLU A 164 -15.30 0.45 -7.09
CA GLU A 164 -14.99 -0.96 -6.88
C GLU A 164 -13.53 -1.15 -6.47
N ALA A 165 -12.61 -0.41 -7.10
CA ALA A 165 -11.20 -0.41 -6.74
C ALA A 165 -10.98 0.06 -5.29
N ARG A 166 -11.68 1.15 -4.87
CA ARG A 166 -11.64 1.60 -3.47
C ARG A 166 -12.17 0.54 -2.52
N ALA A 167 -13.30 -0.08 -2.84
CA ALA A 167 -13.87 -1.13 -2.00
C ALA A 167 -12.89 -2.30 -1.83
N ARG A 168 -12.27 -2.78 -2.90
CA ARG A 168 -11.26 -3.86 -2.85
C ARG A 168 -10.02 -3.46 -2.02
N ALA A 169 -9.56 -2.22 -2.12
CA ALA A 169 -8.44 -1.73 -1.32
C ALA A 169 -8.80 -1.61 0.18
N ILE A 170 -10.04 -1.24 0.49
CA ILE A 170 -10.59 -1.23 1.86
C ILE A 170 -10.66 -2.66 2.41
N ASP A 171 -11.17 -3.62 1.63
CA ASP A 171 -11.23 -5.02 2.03
C ASP A 171 -9.83 -5.59 2.29
N LEU A 172 -8.85 -5.22 1.46
CA LEU A 172 -7.46 -5.61 1.67
C LEU A 172 -6.89 -5.00 2.96
N ALA A 173 -7.17 -3.74 3.26
CA ALA A 173 -6.77 -3.10 4.52
C ALA A 173 -7.41 -3.77 5.74
N ASN A 174 -8.70 -4.11 5.64
CA ASN A 174 -9.43 -4.81 6.70
C ASN A 174 -8.88 -6.24 6.91
N SER A 175 -8.53 -6.94 5.83
CA SER A 175 -7.97 -8.30 5.91
C SER A 175 -6.71 -8.36 6.75
N ILE A 176 -5.84 -7.36 6.70
CA ILE A 176 -4.60 -7.29 7.49
C ILE A 176 -4.80 -6.76 8.92
N GLY A 177 -6.03 -6.45 9.30
CA GLY A 177 -6.39 -5.99 10.65
C GLY A 177 -6.27 -4.48 10.87
N ALA A 178 -6.08 -3.69 9.82
CA ALA A 178 -6.27 -2.24 9.85
C ALA A 178 -7.74 -1.90 9.58
N ARG A 179 -8.17 -0.66 9.82
CA ARG A 179 -9.49 -0.21 9.38
C ARG A 179 -9.37 0.57 8.08
N GLY A 180 -9.91 0.03 6.98
CA GLY A 180 -10.03 0.76 5.72
C GLY A 180 -11.12 1.82 5.79
N VAL A 181 -10.82 3.03 5.34
CA VAL A 181 -11.73 4.18 5.34
C VAL A 181 -11.79 4.77 3.94
N ASP A 182 -12.99 4.79 3.33
CA ASP A 182 -13.19 5.46 2.05
C ASP A 182 -13.04 6.98 2.23
N ALA A 183 -11.98 7.54 1.68
CA ALA A 183 -11.67 8.96 1.72
C ALA A 183 -12.05 9.69 0.42
N GLY A 184 -12.78 9.01 -0.49
CA GLY A 184 -13.35 9.61 -1.70
C GLY A 184 -12.47 9.50 -2.93
N GLY A 185 -12.61 10.45 -3.86
CA GLY A 185 -11.93 10.43 -5.15
C GLY A 185 -10.40 10.60 -5.06
N LEU A 186 -9.72 10.30 -6.16
CA LEU A 186 -8.24 10.36 -6.28
C LEU A 186 -7.69 11.78 -6.00
N ALA A 187 -8.50 12.82 -6.15
CA ALA A 187 -8.13 14.19 -5.80
C ALA A 187 -7.70 14.38 -4.34
N PHE A 188 -8.12 13.49 -3.42
CA PHE A 188 -7.67 13.49 -2.03
C PHE A 188 -6.32 12.80 -1.79
N ALA A 189 -5.73 12.15 -2.79
CA ALA A 189 -4.45 11.44 -2.66
C ALA A 189 -3.33 12.37 -2.15
N ALA A 190 -3.23 13.59 -2.68
CA ALA A 190 -2.24 14.58 -2.23
C ALA A 190 -2.35 14.87 -0.72
N THR A 191 -3.57 14.93 -0.18
CA THR A 191 -3.81 15.15 1.26
C THR A 191 -3.35 13.97 2.08
N VAL A 192 -3.64 12.74 1.65
CA VAL A 192 -3.26 11.51 2.35
C VAL A 192 -1.74 11.31 2.32
N GLU A 193 -1.10 11.57 1.19
CA GLU A 193 0.37 11.54 1.04
C GLU A 193 1.05 12.59 1.93
N ALA A 194 0.52 13.83 1.95
CA ALA A 194 1.03 14.89 2.85
C ALA A 194 0.85 14.55 4.33
N LEU A 195 -0.27 13.89 4.68
CA LEU A 195 -0.52 13.40 6.04
C LEU A 195 0.53 12.35 6.46
N ALA A 196 0.96 11.49 5.54
CA ALA A 196 2.04 10.54 5.80
C ALA A 196 3.37 11.26 6.12
N CYS A 197 3.70 12.33 5.40
CA CYS A 197 4.88 13.16 5.71
C CYS A 197 4.81 13.71 7.15
N LEU A 198 3.63 14.19 7.57
CA LEU A 198 3.42 14.65 8.94
C LEU A 198 3.61 13.51 9.95
N VAL A 199 3.03 12.33 9.71
CA VAL A 199 3.17 11.16 10.61
C VAL A 199 4.63 10.74 10.73
N ILE A 200 5.40 10.73 9.64
CA ILE A 200 6.84 10.45 9.65
C ILE A 200 7.57 11.48 10.51
N SER A 201 7.29 12.77 10.33
CA SER A 201 7.87 13.87 11.14
C SER A 201 7.55 13.70 12.64
N LEU A 202 6.31 13.35 12.98
CA LEU A 202 5.89 13.10 14.36
C LEU A 202 6.63 11.90 14.96
N ASN A 203 6.81 10.81 14.19
CA ASN A 203 7.59 9.66 14.65
C ASN A 203 9.02 10.05 15.05
N VAL A 204 9.68 10.90 14.25
CA VAL A 204 11.01 11.43 14.57
C VAL A 204 10.97 12.34 15.78
N ARG A 205 10.06 13.32 15.82
CA ARG A 205 9.93 14.31 16.89
C ARG A 205 9.68 13.68 18.25
N TYR A 206 8.81 12.67 18.31
CA TYR A 206 8.45 11.96 19.54
C TYR A 206 9.30 10.71 19.80
N ARG A 207 10.33 10.46 18.98
CA ARG A 207 11.20 9.27 19.07
C ARG A 207 10.38 7.98 19.09
N ARG A 208 9.36 7.91 18.24
CA ARG A 208 8.49 6.74 18.03
C ARG A 208 8.76 6.15 16.66
N ARG A 209 8.22 4.94 16.42
CA ARG A 209 8.28 4.26 15.11
C ARG A 209 6.96 3.55 14.78
N ASN A 210 5.91 3.87 15.53
CA ASN A 210 4.62 3.18 15.46
C ASN A 210 3.43 4.14 15.49
N LEU A 211 3.65 5.43 15.26
CA LEU A 211 2.55 6.37 15.11
C LEU A 211 1.88 6.15 13.75
N GLY A 212 0.58 6.35 13.71
CA GLY A 212 -0.28 6.31 12.54
C GLY A 212 -1.48 7.19 12.76
N ILE A 213 -2.50 7.05 11.92
CA ILE A 213 -3.72 7.87 11.98
C ILE A 213 -4.89 6.98 12.40
N ARG A 214 -5.80 7.58 13.16
CA ARG A 214 -7.11 7.02 13.47
C ARG A 214 -8.15 8.11 13.47
N ILE A 215 -9.24 7.89 12.72
CA ILE A 215 -10.40 8.79 12.68
C ILE A 215 -11.29 8.44 13.88
N ALA A 216 -11.35 9.35 14.85
CA ALA A 216 -12.16 9.18 16.05
C ALA A 216 -13.67 9.14 15.69
N HIS A 217 -14.42 8.35 16.47
CA HIS A 217 -15.88 8.23 16.37
C HIS A 217 -16.43 7.73 15.02
N LEU A 218 -15.57 7.31 14.08
CA LEU A 218 -16.03 6.64 12.87
C LEU A 218 -16.33 5.17 13.22
N PRO A 219 -17.58 4.68 13.06
CA PRO A 219 -17.91 3.27 13.31
C PRO A 219 -17.10 2.33 12.39
N PRO A 220 -16.82 1.10 12.84
CA PRO A 220 -16.05 0.14 12.05
C PRO A 220 -16.72 -0.25 10.72
N ASP A 221 -18.04 -0.20 10.67
CA ASP A 221 -18.89 -0.57 9.54
C ASP A 221 -19.44 0.66 8.77
N ALA A 222 -18.90 1.85 9.07
CA ALA A 222 -19.34 3.07 8.39
C ALA A 222 -19.11 2.99 6.89
N ARG A 223 -20.18 3.23 6.14
CA ARG A 223 -20.13 3.38 4.68
C ARG A 223 -20.42 4.82 4.29
N PRO A 224 -19.70 5.38 3.32
CA PRO A 224 -20.06 6.70 2.78
C PRO A 224 -21.46 6.64 2.15
N ARG A 225 -22.17 7.76 2.23
CA ARG A 225 -23.51 7.94 1.62
C ARG A 225 -23.40 8.31 0.16
#